data_f46bef4408faf9d837049e3758d47b22
#
_entry.id   f46bef4408faf9d837049e3758d47b22
#
_cell.length_a   1.000
_cell.length_b   1.000
_cell.length_c   1.000
_cell.angle_alpha   90.00
_cell.angle_beta   90.00
_cell.angle_gamma   90.00
#
_symmetry.space_group_name_H-M   'P 1'
#
loop_
_entity.id
_entity.type
_entity.pdbx_description
1 polymer ?
#
loop_
_entity_poly.entity_id
_entity_poly.type
_entity_poly.pdbx_seq_one_letter_code
_entity_poly.pdbx_strand_id
1 'polypeptide(L)'
;KMKKRIFVEKKGIFDVESPKILTEIKSILPKVENVKVYNIYDVFGLSESDFSKTVGSVFADPVTDIIHTENPATEQYFATEFLPGQYDQRADSAEQCISLLTGTDNAAVRSGKLIEIKGISSADLSKVKDLLINKVESREKDLSKLEIPAQEKPTPVIVHEGFIGFNEAELEQFYKQHGLSLIHISEP
;
A
#
# COMPACT_ATOMS: atom_id res chain seq x y z
N LYS A 1 12.46 -15.98 -13.25
CA LYS A 1 12.61 -15.14 -12.05
C LYS A 1 11.48 -15.47 -11.08
N MET A 2 11.83 -15.57 -9.81
CA MET A 2 10.90 -15.93 -8.74
C MET A 2 9.81 -14.87 -8.56
N LYS A 3 8.60 -15.34 -8.18
CA LYS A 3 7.50 -14.52 -7.68
C LYS A 3 7.03 -15.16 -6.38
N LYS A 4 7.07 -14.44 -5.28
CA LYS A 4 6.60 -14.95 -3.98
C LYS A 4 5.79 -13.89 -3.24
N ARG A 5 4.76 -14.34 -2.55
CA ARG A 5 4.01 -13.58 -1.57
C ARG A 5 4.28 -14.13 -0.18
N ILE A 6 4.53 -13.25 0.76
CA ILE A 6 4.60 -13.58 2.18
C ILE A 6 3.68 -12.65 2.97
N PHE A 7 3.20 -13.17 4.09
CA PHE A 7 2.40 -12.44 5.06
C PHE A 7 3.18 -12.43 6.37
N VAL A 8 3.32 -11.26 6.97
CA VAL A 8 4.08 -11.06 8.19
C VAL A 8 3.15 -10.58 9.29
N GLU A 9 3.01 -11.38 10.33
CA GLU A 9 2.19 -11.13 11.52
C GLU A 9 3.08 -10.66 12.67
N LYS A 10 2.67 -9.63 13.39
CA LYS A 10 3.32 -9.21 14.63
C LYS A 10 2.90 -10.11 15.79
N LYS A 11 3.88 -10.58 16.59
CA LYS A 11 3.63 -11.42 17.76
C LYS A 11 3.07 -10.61 18.94
N GLY A 12 1.96 -11.04 19.50
CA GLY A 12 1.45 -10.62 20.80
C GLY A 12 1.59 -9.12 21.11
N ILE A 13 2.46 -8.77 22.04
CA ILE A 13 2.65 -7.38 22.52
C ILE A 13 3.26 -6.44 21.47
N PHE A 14 3.84 -6.96 20.40
CA PHE A 14 4.40 -6.15 19.32
C PHE A 14 3.34 -5.75 18.29
N ASP A 15 2.14 -6.35 18.35
CA ASP A 15 1.00 -5.99 17.51
C ASP A 15 0.24 -4.82 18.12
N VAL A 16 0.58 -3.62 17.72
CA VAL A 16 -0.10 -2.38 18.13
C VAL A 16 -1.17 -1.94 17.13
N GLU A 17 -1.14 -2.49 15.92
CA GLU A 17 -2.03 -2.10 14.84
C GLU A 17 -3.40 -2.78 14.94
N SER A 18 -3.44 -4.08 15.19
CA SER A 18 -4.69 -4.83 15.29
C SER A 18 -5.63 -4.30 16.38
N PRO A 19 -5.17 -3.98 17.61
CA PRO A 19 -6.02 -3.37 18.63
C PRO A 19 -6.58 -1.99 18.23
N LYS A 20 -5.78 -1.19 17.51
CA LYS A 20 -6.21 0.12 17.02
C LYS A 20 -7.34 -0.03 16.01
N ILE A 21 -7.17 -0.89 15.01
CA ILE A 21 -8.19 -1.16 13.99
C ILE A 21 -9.44 -1.79 14.62
N LEU A 22 -9.27 -2.70 15.58
CA LEU A 22 -10.40 -3.27 16.32
C LEU A 22 -11.24 -2.19 17.00
N THR A 23 -10.61 -1.22 17.64
CA THR A 23 -11.30 -0.09 18.29
C THR A 23 -12.07 0.75 17.27
N GLU A 24 -11.46 1.02 16.13
CA GLU A 24 -12.06 1.77 15.02
C GLU A 24 -13.29 1.04 14.47
N ILE A 25 -13.17 -0.26 14.17
CA ILE A 25 -14.30 -1.06 13.65
C ILE A 25 -15.42 -1.18 14.68
N LYS A 26 -15.11 -1.32 15.97
CA LYS A 26 -16.11 -1.40 17.05
C LYS A 26 -16.97 -0.15 17.16
N SER A 27 -16.51 0.99 16.70
CA SER A 27 -17.31 2.22 16.67
C SER A 27 -18.54 2.10 15.76
N ILE A 28 -18.47 1.28 14.71
CA ILE A 28 -19.59 1.03 13.77
C ILE A 28 -20.20 -0.36 13.90
N LEU A 29 -19.41 -1.34 14.36
CA LEU A 29 -19.81 -2.74 14.53
C LEU A 29 -19.39 -3.27 15.91
N PRO A 30 -20.14 -3.00 17.00
CA PRO A 30 -19.75 -3.38 18.37
C PRO A 30 -19.58 -4.89 18.60
N LYS A 31 -20.18 -5.73 17.76
CA LYS A 31 -20.12 -7.20 17.83
C LYS A 31 -18.80 -7.82 17.40
N VAL A 32 -17.88 -7.06 16.79
CA VAL A 32 -16.58 -7.57 16.36
C VAL A 32 -15.81 -8.12 17.54
N GLU A 33 -15.34 -9.36 17.40
CA GLU A 33 -14.61 -10.06 18.47
C GLU A 33 -13.12 -9.76 18.44
N ASN A 34 -12.52 -9.87 17.27
CA ASN A 34 -11.07 -9.72 17.10
C ASN A 34 -10.71 -9.23 15.70
N VAL A 35 -9.54 -8.60 15.60
CA VAL A 35 -8.90 -8.22 14.33
C VAL A 35 -7.46 -8.71 14.35
N LYS A 36 -6.97 -9.15 13.21
CA LYS A 36 -5.56 -9.42 12.96
C LYS A 36 -5.11 -8.70 11.71
N VAL A 37 -3.91 -8.15 11.75
CA VAL A 37 -3.30 -7.47 10.62
C VAL A 37 -2.01 -8.18 10.23
N TYR A 38 -1.90 -8.46 8.93
CA TYR A 38 -0.71 -9.04 8.35
C TYR A 38 -0.14 -8.08 7.30
N ASN A 39 1.14 -7.81 7.35
CA ASN A 39 1.82 -7.08 6.29
C ASN A 39 2.07 -8.04 5.12
N ILE A 40 1.63 -7.66 3.93
CA ILE A 40 1.85 -8.42 2.69
C ILE A 40 3.08 -7.87 2.01
N TYR A 41 3.93 -8.78 1.52
CA TYR A 41 4.99 -8.44 0.58
C TYR A 41 4.90 -9.37 -0.64
N ASP A 42 4.75 -8.77 -1.81
CA ASP A 42 4.89 -9.43 -3.10
C ASP A 42 6.31 -9.15 -3.60
N VAL A 43 7.11 -10.18 -3.74
CA VAL A 43 8.54 -10.09 -4.06
C VAL A 43 8.80 -10.73 -5.42
N PHE A 44 9.50 -9.99 -6.28
CA PHE A 44 9.79 -10.37 -7.65
C PHE A 44 11.28 -10.23 -7.96
N GLY A 45 11.78 -11.03 -8.88
CA GLY A 45 13.08 -10.82 -9.50
C GLY A 45 14.27 -11.42 -8.75
N LEU A 46 14.10 -11.93 -7.54
CA LEU A 46 15.15 -12.57 -6.75
C LEU A 46 15.41 -14.04 -7.19
N SER A 47 16.60 -14.54 -6.81
CA SER A 47 16.85 -15.98 -6.74
C SER A 47 16.27 -16.57 -5.46
N GLU A 48 16.06 -17.89 -5.42
CA GLU A 48 15.64 -18.58 -4.18
C GLU A 48 16.64 -18.40 -3.04
N SER A 49 17.93 -18.40 -3.36
CA SER A 49 19.01 -18.18 -2.39
C SER A 49 18.96 -16.78 -1.80
N ASP A 50 18.77 -15.75 -2.63
CA ASP A 50 18.74 -14.36 -2.16
C ASP A 50 17.46 -14.09 -1.39
N PHE A 51 16.33 -14.64 -1.84
CA PHE A 51 15.08 -14.55 -1.08
C PHE A 51 15.24 -15.16 0.33
N SER A 52 15.86 -16.34 0.44
CA SER A 52 16.09 -16.98 1.75
C SER A 52 16.96 -16.16 2.68
N LYS A 53 17.95 -15.40 2.16
CA LYS A 53 18.79 -14.49 2.95
C LYS A 53 18.00 -13.27 3.44
N THR A 54 17.03 -12.80 2.65
CA THR A 54 16.32 -11.55 2.92
C THR A 54 15.08 -11.73 3.79
N VAL A 55 14.47 -12.92 3.82
CA VAL A 55 13.22 -13.17 4.53
C VAL A 55 13.24 -12.75 5.99
N GLY A 56 14.26 -13.15 6.75
CA GLY A 56 14.37 -12.89 8.18
C GLY A 56 15.11 -11.61 8.57
N SER A 57 15.51 -10.79 7.60
CA SER A 57 16.27 -9.58 7.87
C SER A 57 15.69 -8.32 7.22
N VAL A 58 14.96 -8.48 6.10
CA VAL A 58 14.33 -7.37 5.38
C VAL A 58 12.84 -7.31 5.64
N PHE A 59 12.15 -8.45 5.55
CA PHE A 59 10.70 -8.49 5.60
C PHE A 59 10.14 -8.73 7.01
N ALA A 60 10.91 -9.39 7.86
CA ALA A 60 10.46 -9.74 9.21
C ALA A 60 11.64 -9.78 10.18
N ASP A 61 11.36 -9.49 11.44
CA ASP A 61 12.27 -9.71 12.56
C ASP A 61 11.87 -11.04 13.25
N PRO A 62 12.76 -12.05 13.31
CA PRO A 62 12.45 -13.34 13.90
C PRO A 62 11.99 -13.27 15.37
N VAL A 63 12.37 -12.23 16.09
CA VAL A 63 11.98 -12.00 17.49
C VAL A 63 10.52 -11.55 17.58
N THR A 64 10.11 -10.59 16.74
CA THR A 64 8.82 -9.90 16.83
C THR A 64 7.78 -10.40 15.85
N ASP A 65 8.17 -11.17 14.81
CA ASP A 65 7.32 -11.49 13.68
C ASP A 65 7.15 -12.99 13.46
N ILE A 66 6.05 -13.34 12.82
CA ILE A 66 5.77 -14.67 12.26
C ILE A 66 5.57 -14.50 10.75
N ILE A 67 6.21 -15.37 9.96
CA ILE A 67 6.11 -15.35 8.50
C ILE A 67 5.20 -16.50 8.06
N HIS A 68 4.23 -16.19 7.22
CA HIS A 68 3.37 -17.15 6.55
C HIS A 68 3.63 -17.08 5.03
N THR A 69 3.78 -18.22 4.39
CA THR A 69 3.98 -18.35 2.93
C THR A 69 2.66 -18.51 2.17
N GLU A 70 1.58 -18.76 2.88
CA GLU A 70 0.21 -18.86 2.37
C GLU A 70 -0.68 -17.87 3.12
N ASN A 71 -1.87 -17.62 2.59
CA ASN A 71 -2.83 -16.75 3.25
C ASN A 71 -3.22 -17.31 4.63
N PRO A 72 -2.88 -16.65 5.74
CA PRO A 72 -3.14 -17.18 7.08
C PRO A 72 -4.56 -16.93 7.59
N ALA A 73 -5.37 -16.13 6.89
CA ALA A 73 -6.71 -15.76 7.35
C ALA A 73 -7.67 -16.93 7.26
N THR A 74 -8.41 -17.16 8.33
CA THR A 74 -9.43 -18.22 8.48
C THR A 74 -10.85 -17.67 8.64
N GLU A 75 -10.98 -16.38 8.94
CA GLU A 75 -12.23 -15.66 9.15
C GLU A 75 -12.52 -14.71 7.97
N GLN A 76 -13.43 -13.77 8.12
CA GLN A 76 -13.67 -12.74 7.11
C GLN A 76 -12.46 -11.83 6.96
N TYR A 77 -12.00 -11.62 5.76
CA TYR A 77 -10.83 -10.81 5.49
C TYR A 77 -10.95 -10.02 4.19
N PHE A 78 -10.12 -9.00 4.08
CA PHE A 78 -9.80 -8.32 2.82
C PHE A 78 -8.35 -7.87 2.85
N ALA A 79 -7.81 -7.60 1.69
CA ALA A 79 -6.47 -7.06 1.57
C ALA A 79 -6.49 -5.68 0.91
N THR A 80 -5.50 -4.85 1.25
CA THR A 80 -5.32 -3.51 0.69
C THR A 80 -3.94 -3.36 0.10
N GLU A 81 -3.83 -2.51 -0.92
CA GLU A 81 -2.56 -2.08 -1.52
C GLU A 81 -2.64 -0.61 -1.90
N PHE A 82 -1.50 0.04 -2.06
CA PHE A 82 -1.44 1.39 -2.59
C PHE A 82 -1.94 1.46 -4.03
N LEU A 83 -2.55 2.58 -4.39
CA LEU A 83 -2.91 2.87 -5.78
C LEU A 83 -1.66 3.00 -6.64
N PRO A 84 -1.73 2.67 -7.95
CA PRO A 84 -0.66 2.96 -8.88
C PRO A 84 -0.27 4.44 -8.83
N GLY A 85 1.03 4.71 -8.78
CA GLY A 85 1.56 6.07 -8.65
C GLY A 85 1.70 6.60 -7.22
N GLN A 86 1.13 5.93 -6.23
CA GLN A 86 1.38 6.25 -4.82
C GLN A 86 2.73 5.68 -4.37
N TYR A 87 3.41 6.43 -3.49
CA TYR A 87 4.70 6.01 -2.95
C TYR A 87 4.53 4.95 -1.87
N ASP A 88 5.06 3.77 -2.15
CA ASP A 88 5.08 2.62 -1.23
C ASP A 88 6.42 2.61 -0.48
N GLN A 89 6.49 3.39 0.62
CA GLN A 89 7.71 3.51 1.43
C GLN A 89 8.23 2.15 1.94
N ARG A 90 7.33 1.24 2.29
CA ARG A 90 7.72 -0.08 2.80
C ARG A 90 8.34 -0.94 1.72
N ALA A 91 7.81 -0.91 0.52
CA ALA A 91 8.37 -1.60 -0.64
C ALA A 91 9.73 -1.01 -1.04
N ASP A 92 9.83 0.31 -1.12
CA ASP A 92 11.06 1.02 -1.46
C ASP A 92 12.19 0.70 -0.46
N SER A 93 11.89 0.78 0.84
CA SER A 93 12.85 0.41 1.89
C SER A 93 13.30 -1.05 1.79
N ALA A 94 12.38 -1.97 1.47
CA ALA A 94 12.70 -3.38 1.29
C ALA A 94 13.60 -3.59 0.05
N GLU A 95 13.31 -2.94 -1.07
CA GLU A 95 14.13 -3.01 -2.29
C GLU A 95 15.57 -2.53 -2.02
N GLN A 96 15.73 -1.41 -1.31
CA GLN A 96 17.04 -0.88 -0.91
C GLN A 96 17.80 -1.86 0.00
N CYS A 97 17.15 -2.42 1.02
CA CYS A 97 17.76 -3.42 1.90
C CYS A 97 18.17 -4.69 1.14
N ILE A 98 17.34 -5.14 0.20
CA ILE A 98 17.67 -6.29 -0.67
C ILE A 98 18.92 -6.00 -1.49
N SER A 99 18.99 -4.83 -2.13
CA SER A 99 20.16 -4.42 -2.93
C SER A 99 21.44 -4.43 -2.08
N LEU A 100 21.39 -3.88 -0.87
CA LEU A 100 22.52 -3.86 0.07
C LEU A 100 22.98 -5.26 0.49
N LEU A 101 22.04 -6.19 0.73
CA LEU A 101 22.36 -7.54 1.22
C LEU A 101 22.80 -8.50 0.12
N THR A 102 22.28 -8.33 -1.09
CA THR A 102 22.46 -9.31 -2.17
C THR A 102 23.29 -8.79 -3.32
N GLY A 103 23.52 -7.48 -3.39
CA GLY A 103 24.14 -6.81 -4.55
C GLY A 103 23.27 -6.83 -5.81
N THR A 104 21.95 -7.10 -5.67
CA THR A 104 21.00 -7.22 -6.78
C THR A 104 20.05 -6.05 -6.85
N ASP A 105 20.07 -5.28 -7.94
CA ASP A 105 19.18 -4.14 -8.18
C ASP A 105 17.91 -4.52 -8.97
N ASN A 106 17.69 -5.81 -9.22
CA ASN A 106 16.58 -6.30 -10.03
C ASN A 106 15.37 -6.78 -9.20
N ALA A 107 15.41 -6.62 -7.89
CA ALA A 107 14.28 -6.94 -7.04
C ALA A 107 13.19 -5.88 -7.20
N ALA A 108 11.95 -6.34 -7.30
CA ALA A 108 10.79 -5.48 -7.17
C ALA A 108 9.93 -5.99 -6.02
N VAL A 109 9.49 -5.09 -5.16
CA VAL A 109 8.64 -5.37 -4.01
C VAL A 109 7.37 -4.54 -4.13
N ARG A 110 6.25 -5.09 -3.65
CA ARG A 110 5.01 -4.36 -3.43
C ARG A 110 4.52 -4.72 -2.04
N SER A 111 4.10 -3.73 -1.29
CA SER A 111 3.54 -3.95 0.02
C SER A 111 2.02 -3.83 0.03
N GLY A 112 1.43 -4.38 1.07
CA GLY A 112 0.00 -4.31 1.33
C GLY A 112 -0.30 -4.76 2.73
N LYS A 113 -1.58 -4.82 3.06
CA LYS A 113 -2.06 -5.34 4.34
C LYS A 113 -3.20 -6.32 4.10
N LEU A 114 -3.20 -7.43 4.83
CA LEU A 114 -4.34 -8.31 4.99
C LEU A 114 -4.95 -8.04 6.36
N ILE A 115 -6.24 -7.78 6.38
CA ILE A 115 -7.00 -7.50 7.61
C ILE A 115 -8.03 -8.60 7.76
N GLU A 116 -7.87 -9.41 8.79
CA GLU A 116 -8.78 -10.49 9.17
C GLU A 116 -9.64 -10.04 10.34
N ILE A 117 -10.94 -10.32 10.28
CA ILE A 117 -11.93 -9.82 11.23
C ILE A 117 -12.82 -10.96 11.68
N LYS A 118 -12.82 -11.25 12.98
CA LYS A 118 -13.67 -12.25 13.58
C LYS A 118 -14.96 -11.66 14.14
N GLY A 119 -16.07 -12.39 13.97
CA GLY A 119 -17.35 -12.01 14.54
C GLY A 119 -18.21 -11.10 13.66
N ILE A 120 -17.93 -11.05 12.34
CA ILE A 120 -18.73 -10.29 11.37
C ILE A 120 -19.29 -11.18 10.26
N SER A 121 -20.36 -10.70 9.63
CA SER A 121 -20.89 -11.31 8.40
C SER A 121 -20.20 -10.75 7.16
N SER A 122 -20.35 -11.43 6.02
CA SER A 122 -19.88 -10.92 4.72
C SER A 122 -20.55 -9.60 4.31
N ALA A 123 -21.78 -9.36 4.74
CA ALA A 123 -22.47 -8.09 4.51
C ALA A 123 -21.84 -6.94 5.32
N ASP A 124 -21.39 -7.21 6.54
CA ASP A 124 -20.70 -6.21 7.38
C ASP A 124 -19.30 -5.91 6.88
N LEU A 125 -18.65 -6.89 6.24
CA LEU A 125 -17.30 -6.71 5.66
C LEU A 125 -17.23 -5.54 4.68
N SER A 126 -18.28 -5.32 3.89
CA SER A 126 -18.35 -4.18 2.97
C SER A 126 -18.28 -2.84 3.70
N LYS A 127 -18.98 -2.70 4.83
CA LYS A 127 -18.95 -1.49 5.66
C LYS A 127 -17.56 -1.24 6.25
N VAL A 128 -16.88 -2.32 6.67
CA VAL A 128 -15.52 -2.22 7.20
C VAL A 128 -14.53 -1.82 6.10
N LYS A 129 -14.66 -2.34 4.89
CA LYS A 129 -13.86 -1.91 3.74
C LYS A 129 -14.03 -0.41 3.46
N ASP A 130 -15.26 0.09 3.45
CA ASP A 130 -15.54 1.52 3.23
C ASP A 130 -14.98 2.42 4.36
N LEU A 131 -14.86 1.91 5.58
CA LEU A 131 -14.25 2.61 6.70
C LEU A 131 -12.71 2.65 6.58
N LEU A 132 -12.08 1.52 6.26
CA LEU A 132 -10.63 1.36 6.38
C LEU A 132 -9.86 1.64 5.09
N ILE A 133 -10.51 1.55 3.92
CA ILE A 133 -9.85 1.80 2.63
C ILE A 133 -9.96 3.29 2.28
N ASN A 134 -8.84 4.00 2.39
CA ASN A 134 -8.75 5.36 1.86
C ASN A 134 -8.64 5.32 0.33
N LYS A 135 -9.75 5.59 -0.35
CA LYS A 135 -9.85 5.50 -1.83
C LYS A 135 -8.95 6.49 -2.58
N VAL A 136 -8.33 7.45 -1.89
CA VAL A 136 -7.37 8.41 -2.47
C VAL A 136 -5.97 7.81 -2.55
N GLU A 137 -5.61 6.90 -1.62
CA GLU A 137 -4.26 6.36 -1.49
C GLU A 137 -4.20 4.86 -1.75
N SER A 138 -5.31 4.14 -1.52
CA SER A 138 -5.33 2.68 -1.51
C SER A 138 -6.59 2.11 -2.17
N ARG A 139 -6.50 0.84 -2.48
CA ARG A 139 -7.60 0.03 -3.02
C ARG A 139 -7.58 -1.36 -2.42
N GLU A 140 -8.65 -2.11 -2.64
CA GLU A 140 -8.67 -3.53 -2.34
C GLU A 140 -7.68 -4.28 -3.24
N LYS A 141 -6.87 -5.15 -2.62
CA LYS A 141 -5.89 -5.99 -3.30
C LYS A 141 -6.48 -7.34 -3.63
N ASP A 142 -6.37 -7.75 -4.89
CA ASP A 142 -6.73 -9.09 -5.35
C ASP A 142 -5.60 -10.08 -5.02
N LEU A 143 -5.81 -10.91 -4.00
CA LEU A 143 -4.82 -11.91 -3.58
C LEU A 143 -4.65 -13.07 -4.57
N SER A 144 -5.58 -13.27 -5.51
CA SER A 144 -5.45 -14.31 -6.55
C SER A 144 -4.37 -13.97 -7.58
N LYS A 145 -4.02 -12.68 -7.70
CA LYS A 145 -3.01 -12.18 -8.63
C LYS A 145 -1.68 -11.96 -7.95
N LEU A 146 -0.62 -12.40 -8.58
CA LEU A 146 0.76 -12.15 -8.17
C LEU A 146 1.55 -11.70 -9.41
N GLU A 147 1.39 -10.41 -9.73
CA GLU A 147 1.96 -9.80 -10.92
C GLU A 147 2.61 -8.47 -10.55
N ILE A 148 3.68 -8.13 -11.25
CA ILE A 148 4.25 -6.79 -11.18
C ILE A 148 3.25 -5.87 -11.91
N PRO A 149 2.69 -4.85 -11.24
CA PRO A 149 1.89 -3.86 -11.94
C PRO A 149 2.67 -3.30 -13.12
N ALA A 150 2.02 -3.17 -14.26
CA ALA A 150 2.64 -2.48 -15.40
C ALA A 150 3.10 -1.10 -14.91
N GLN A 151 4.37 -0.76 -15.17
CA GLN A 151 4.84 0.59 -14.92
C GLN A 151 3.99 1.52 -15.79
N GLU A 152 3.12 2.29 -15.14
CA GLU A 152 2.46 3.39 -15.83
C GLU A 152 3.57 4.33 -16.30
N LYS A 153 3.66 4.50 -17.62
CA LYS A 153 4.58 5.51 -18.15
C LYS A 153 4.11 6.85 -17.59
N PRO A 154 5.02 7.62 -16.96
CA PRO A 154 4.63 8.93 -16.46
C PRO A 154 4.00 9.71 -17.59
N THR A 155 2.80 10.26 -17.33
CA THR A 155 2.15 11.15 -18.29
C THR A 155 3.12 12.28 -18.59
N PRO A 156 3.44 12.56 -19.85
CA PRO A 156 4.35 13.63 -20.17
C PRO A 156 3.84 14.93 -19.56
N VAL A 157 4.71 15.62 -18.84
CA VAL A 157 4.37 16.92 -18.25
C VAL A 157 4.15 17.89 -19.40
N ILE A 158 2.94 18.46 -19.47
CA ILE A 158 2.62 19.48 -20.47
C ILE A 158 3.36 20.76 -20.04
N VAL A 159 4.33 21.17 -20.84
CA VAL A 159 5.02 22.45 -20.66
C VAL A 159 4.27 23.50 -21.48
N HIS A 160 3.72 24.50 -20.80
CA HIS A 160 3.09 25.63 -21.46
C HIS A 160 4.18 26.67 -21.78
N GLU A 161 4.66 26.64 -23.01
CA GLU A 161 5.64 27.64 -23.48
C GLU A 161 5.01 29.03 -23.51
N GLY A 162 5.79 30.05 -23.15
CA GLY A 162 5.34 31.43 -23.19
C GLY A 162 4.51 31.89 -21.98
N PHE A 163 4.21 31.02 -21.03
CA PHE A 163 3.39 31.34 -19.85
C PHE A 163 3.88 32.59 -19.07
N ILE A 164 5.21 32.78 -18.98
CA ILE A 164 5.83 33.92 -18.29
C ILE A 164 5.49 35.25 -18.98
N GLY A 165 5.17 35.22 -20.29
CA GLY A 165 4.84 36.42 -21.09
C GLY A 165 3.34 36.72 -21.16
N PHE A 166 2.48 35.93 -20.51
CA PHE A 166 1.04 36.14 -20.55
C PHE A 166 0.65 37.44 -19.85
N ASN A 167 -0.23 38.20 -20.50
CA ASN A 167 -0.90 39.31 -19.87
C ASN A 167 -2.07 38.82 -18.98
N GLU A 168 -2.69 39.75 -18.22
CA GLU A 168 -3.74 39.41 -17.24
C GLU A 168 -4.95 38.71 -17.89
N ALA A 169 -5.37 39.12 -19.07
CA ALA A 169 -6.48 38.49 -19.79
C ALA A 169 -6.15 37.06 -20.30
N GLU A 170 -4.92 36.84 -20.74
CA GLU A 170 -4.42 35.53 -21.16
C GLU A 170 -4.28 34.58 -19.97
N LEU A 171 -3.85 35.10 -18.81
CA LEU A 171 -3.80 34.33 -17.56
C LEU A 171 -5.21 33.93 -17.11
N GLU A 172 -6.18 34.84 -17.11
CA GLU A 172 -7.57 34.49 -16.78
C GLU A 172 -8.14 33.42 -17.68
N GLN A 173 -7.88 33.50 -18.97
CA GLN A 173 -8.34 32.51 -19.93
C GLN A 173 -7.67 31.16 -19.69
N PHE A 174 -6.38 31.14 -19.43
CA PHE A 174 -5.62 29.92 -19.10
C PHE A 174 -6.16 29.26 -17.84
N TYR A 175 -6.39 30.00 -16.77
CA TYR A 175 -6.92 29.45 -15.51
C TYR A 175 -8.33 28.91 -15.67
N LYS A 176 -9.20 29.58 -16.44
CA LYS A 176 -10.55 29.05 -16.75
C LYS A 176 -10.50 27.74 -17.53
N GLN A 177 -9.61 27.62 -18.50
CA GLN A 177 -9.44 26.41 -19.29
C GLN A 177 -8.94 25.22 -18.48
N HIS A 178 -8.12 25.46 -17.46
CA HIS A 178 -7.51 24.42 -16.63
C HIS A 178 -8.21 24.22 -15.27
N GLY A 179 -9.36 24.87 -15.05
CA GLY A 179 -10.11 24.75 -13.79
C GLY A 179 -9.37 25.30 -12.56
N LEU A 180 -8.41 26.22 -12.77
CA LEU A 180 -7.64 26.83 -11.72
C LEU A 180 -8.34 28.12 -11.25
N SER A 181 -8.27 28.40 -9.92
CA SER A 181 -8.81 29.62 -9.33
C SER A 181 -7.71 30.62 -9.03
N LEU A 182 -7.93 31.89 -9.42
CA LEU A 182 -7.02 33.00 -9.13
C LEU A 182 -7.04 33.45 -7.66
N ILE A 183 -8.02 33.00 -6.86
CA ILE A 183 -8.24 33.46 -5.50
C ILE A 183 -7.04 33.22 -4.55
N HIS A 184 -6.21 32.23 -4.87
CA HIS A 184 -5.05 31.87 -4.03
C HIS A 184 -3.71 32.48 -4.49
N ILE A 185 -3.71 33.32 -5.52
CA ILE A 185 -2.48 33.89 -6.10
C ILE A 185 -2.31 35.36 -5.70
N SER A 186 -3.32 35.98 -5.10
CA SER A 186 -3.38 37.43 -4.86
C SER A 186 -3.17 37.86 -3.41
N GLU A 187 -2.66 37.04 -2.52
CA GLU A 187 -2.23 37.49 -1.19
C GLU A 187 -0.73 37.73 -1.16
N PRO A 188 -0.29 38.93 -0.76
CA PRO A 188 1.12 39.30 -0.62
C PRO A 188 1.80 38.62 0.57
#